data_c82208749f3ed07c419d186c8d1e1464
#
_entry.id   c82208749f3ed07c419d186c8d1e1464
#
_cell.length_a   1.000
_cell.length_b   1.000
_cell.length_c   1.000
_cell.angle_alpha   90.00
_cell.angle_beta   90.00
_cell.angle_gamma   90.00
#
_symmetry.space_group_name_H-M   'P 1'
#
loop_
_entity.id
_entity.type
_entity.pdbx_description
1 polymer ?
#
loop_
_entity_poly.entity_id
_entity_poly.type
_entity_poly.pdbx_seq_one_letter_code
_entity_poly.pdbx_strand_id
1 'polypeptide(L)'
;MERSEEEQVERKISECIDANDWRKVINLGQELAVDTRVKYLWAWPLSDDLETIGACLAEHNISRVLSVGCGTGLLEWLITAGTGILVAGVEQDENWWRSKYATKTYIPMVFAESKGVNSINDENAPWHAMMFCYFNHGAAFCDYVNNFEGRHVIIVGPEGGKAVHTDPMPFQPAFPTHQNWKLLQSFRVGSENLNHFVIYQRQ
;
A
#
# COMPACT_ATOMS: atom_id res chain seq x y z
N MET A 1 19.46 -28.29 10.31
CA MET A 1 18.56 -27.39 11.04
C MET A 1 17.47 -26.98 10.08
N GLU A 2 16.23 -27.46 10.28
CA GLU A 2 15.11 -27.06 9.44
C GLU A 2 14.89 -25.55 9.61
N ARG A 3 14.70 -24.85 8.51
CA ARG A 3 14.37 -23.42 8.52
C ARG A 3 12.94 -23.25 9.05
N SER A 4 12.69 -22.14 9.74
CA SER A 4 11.33 -21.81 10.16
C SER A 4 10.39 -21.68 8.95
N GLU A 5 9.10 -21.89 9.14
CA GLU A 5 8.11 -21.72 8.07
C GLU A 5 8.17 -20.30 7.48
N GLU A 6 8.35 -19.30 8.33
CA GLU A 6 8.49 -17.89 7.94
C GLU A 6 9.70 -17.67 7.02
N GLU A 7 10.89 -18.20 7.37
CA GLU A 7 12.09 -18.11 6.52
C GLU A 7 11.87 -18.76 5.14
N GLN A 8 11.09 -19.83 5.08
CA GLN A 8 10.77 -20.50 3.82
C GLN A 8 9.85 -19.63 2.95
N VAL A 9 8.83 -19.00 3.55
CA VAL A 9 7.90 -18.10 2.85
C VAL A 9 8.64 -16.87 2.35
N GLU A 10 9.44 -16.20 3.18
CA GLU A 10 10.23 -15.03 2.79
C GLU A 10 11.18 -15.33 1.63
N ARG A 11 11.82 -16.50 1.66
CA ARG A 11 12.68 -16.95 0.57
C ARG A 11 11.90 -17.12 -0.72
N LYS A 12 10.74 -17.80 -0.68
CA LYS A 12 9.89 -18.01 -1.87
C LYS A 12 9.40 -16.69 -2.47
N ILE A 13 8.95 -15.75 -1.62
CA ILE A 13 8.56 -14.41 -2.07
C ILE A 13 9.76 -13.73 -2.75
N SER A 14 10.94 -13.77 -2.13
CA SER A 14 12.14 -13.14 -2.67
C SER A 14 12.56 -13.72 -4.02
N GLU A 15 12.55 -15.06 -4.15
CA GLU A 15 12.86 -15.74 -5.41
C GLU A 15 11.90 -15.32 -6.54
N CYS A 16 10.61 -15.14 -6.23
CA CYS A 16 9.63 -14.67 -7.21
C CYS A 16 9.86 -13.19 -7.58
N ILE A 17 10.23 -12.36 -6.60
CA ILE A 17 10.55 -10.94 -6.82
C ILE A 17 11.80 -10.80 -7.70
N ASP A 18 12.86 -11.55 -7.42
CA ASP A 18 14.10 -11.56 -8.20
C ASP A 18 13.86 -12.00 -9.65
N ALA A 19 12.88 -12.89 -9.86
CA ALA A 19 12.42 -13.34 -11.16
C ALA A 19 11.41 -12.39 -11.83
N ASN A 20 10.98 -11.33 -11.15
CA ASN A 20 9.89 -10.42 -11.54
C ASN A 20 8.57 -11.16 -11.86
N ASP A 21 8.31 -12.26 -11.14
CA ASP A 21 7.14 -13.11 -11.34
C ASP A 21 6.05 -12.80 -10.29
N TRP A 22 5.38 -11.68 -10.48
CA TRP A 22 4.32 -11.22 -9.57
C TRP A 22 3.13 -12.18 -9.50
N ARG A 23 2.86 -12.95 -10.57
CA ARG A 23 1.77 -13.94 -10.56
C ARG A 23 2.05 -15.08 -9.60
N LYS A 24 3.31 -15.53 -9.52
CA LYS A 24 3.69 -16.54 -8.51
C LYS A 24 3.60 -16.01 -7.10
N VAL A 25 3.92 -14.74 -6.87
CA VAL A 25 3.71 -14.12 -5.54
C VAL A 25 2.23 -14.14 -5.16
N ILE A 26 1.34 -13.76 -6.08
CA ILE A 26 -0.12 -13.80 -5.85
C ILE A 26 -0.57 -15.23 -5.51
N ASN A 27 -0.17 -16.21 -6.32
CA ASN A 27 -0.55 -17.62 -6.10
C ASN A 27 -0.04 -18.14 -4.76
N LEU A 28 1.21 -17.81 -4.40
CA LEU A 28 1.75 -18.16 -3.07
C LEU A 28 0.87 -17.62 -1.95
N GLY A 29 0.39 -16.38 -2.04
CA GLY A 29 -0.50 -15.79 -1.05
C GLY A 29 -1.85 -16.51 -0.93
N GLN A 30 -2.35 -17.11 -2.02
CA GLN A 30 -3.58 -17.91 -1.97
C GLN A 30 -3.37 -19.26 -1.25
N GLU A 31 -2.15 -19.78 -1.24
CA GLU A 31 -1.80 -21.05 -0.58
C GLU A 31 -1.48 -20.88 0.92
N LEU A 32 -1.13 -19.66 1.35
CA LEU A 32 -0.77 -19.37 2.73
C LEU A 32 -2.00 -19.33 3.65
N ALA A 33 -1.86 -19.84 4.87
CA ALA A 33 -2.82 -19.61 5.93
C ALA A 33 -2.97 -18.11 6.22
N VAL A 34 -4.17 -17.68 6.61
CA VAL A 34 -4.49 -16.25 6.85
C VAL A 34 -3.50 -15.61 7.82
N ASP A 35 -3.23 -16.27 8.96
CA ASP A 35 -2.33 -15.75 9.99
C ASP A 35 -0.88 -15.56 9.50
N THR A 36 -0.44 -16.39 8.56
CA THR A 36 0.87 -16.26 7.92
C THR A 36 0.85 -15.16 6.88
N ARG A 37 -0.20 -15.12 6.06
CA ARG A 37 -0.38 -14.17 4.95
C ARG A 37 -0.39 -12.71 5.42
N VAL A 38 -1.13 -12.40 6.50
CA VAL A 38 -1.26 -11.03 7.03
C VAL A 38 0.05 -10.46 7.58
N LYS A 39 1.05 -11.29 7.90
CA LYS A 39 2.38 -10.84 8.31
C LYS A 39 3.13 -10.13 7.18
N TYR A 40 2.82 -10.48 5.92
CA TYR A 40 3.46 -9.93 4.74
C TYR A 40 2.60 -8.88 4.07
N LEU A 41 1.29 -9.13 3.98
CA LEU A 41 0.35 -8.22 3.32
C LEU A 41 -1.09 -8.48 3.81
N TRP A 42 -1.76 -7.42 4.26
CA TRP A 42 -3.16 -7.49 4.71
C TRP A 42 -4.14 -7.59 3.55
N ALA A 43 -3.97 -6.79 2.50
CA ALA A 43 -4.83 -6.75 1.32
C ALA A 43 -4.15 -7.47 0.16
N TRP A 44 -4.19 -8.81 0.18
CA TRP A 44 -3.55 -9.62 -0.85
C TRP A 44 -4.38 -9.64 -2.13
N PRO A 45 -3.92 -9.03 -3.24
CA PRO A 45 -4.69 -8.91 -4.46
C PRO A 45 -4.75 -10.24 -5.23
N LEU A 46 -5.75 -10.36 -6.09
CA LEU A 46 -5.78 -11.33 -7.18
C LEU A 46 -5.13 -10.74 -8.45
N SER A 47 -4.89 -11.57 -9.46
CA SER A 47 -4.34 -11.09 -10.74
C SER A 47 -5.27 -10.08 -11.40
N ASP A 48 -6.57 -10.36 -11.42
CA ASP A 48 -7.59 -9.48 -12.00
C ASP A 48 -7.72 -8.15 -11.23
N ASP A 49 -7.41 -8.17 -9.92
CA ASP A 49 -7.38 -6.94 -9.12
C ASP A 49 -6.27 -6.00 -9.59
N LEU A 50 -5.07 -6.54 -9.89
CA LEU A 50 -3.97 -5.72 -10.40
C LEU A 50 -4.28 -5.13 -11.78
N GLU A 51 -4.96 -5.88 -12.65
CA GLU A 51 -5.42 -5.38 -13.94
C GLU A 51 -6.44 -4.23 -13.73
N THR A 52 -7.39 -4.41 -12.80
CA THR A 52 -8.37 -3.39 -12.43
C THR A 52 -7.71 -2.15 -11.82
N ILE A 53 -6.75 -2.34 -10.91
CA ILE A 53 -5.96 -1.24 -10.33
C ILE A 53 -5.23 -0.48 -11.43
N GLY A 54 -4.53 -1.19 -12.30
CA GLY A 54 -3.77 -0.58 -13.40
C GLY A 54 -4.66 0.23 -14.34
N ALA A 55 -5.79 -0.34 -14.78
CA ALA A 55 -6.76 0.34 -15.64
C ALA A 55 -7.34 1.61 -14.97
N CYS A 56 -7.74 1.49 -13.70
CA CYS A 56 -8.29 2.59 -12.93
C CYS A 56 -7.27 3.73 -12.74
N LEU A 57 -6.04 3.43 -12.36
CA LEU A 57 -5.00 4.45 -12.19
C LEU A 57 -4.63 5.12 -13.52
N ALA A 58 -4.60 4.36 -14.62
CA ALA A 58 -4.35 4.90 -15.96
C ALA A 58 -5.48 5.84 -16.43
N GLU A 59 -6.75 5.49 -16.18
CA GLU A 59 -7.92 6.32 -16.49
C GLU A 59 -7.82 7.71 -15.84
N HIS A 60 -7.25 7.78 -14.64
CA HIS A 60 -7.08 9.03 -13.90
C HIS A 60 -5.69 9.67 -14.04
N ASN A 61 -4.87 9.19 -15.00
CA ASN A 61 -3.52 9.67 -15.26
C ASN A 61 -2.60 9.58 -14.02
N ILE A 62 -2.79 8.55 -13.20
CA ILE A 62 -1.97 8.28 -12.02
C ILE A 62 -0.87 7.28 -12.41
N SER A 63 0.36 7.74 -12.56
CA SER A 63 1.51 6.89 -12.90
C SER A 63 2.58 6.85 -11.80
N ARG A 64 2.41 7.66 -10.74
CA ARG A 64 3.33 7.74 -9.60
C ARG A 64 2.52 7.80 -8.31
N VAL A 65 2.74 6.84 -7.42
CA VAL A 65 2.03 6.70 -6.14
C VAL A 65 3.03 6.68 -5.00
N LEU A 66 2.78 7.48 -3.97
CA LEU A 66 3.50 7.46 -2.71
C LEU A 66 2.69 6.68 -1.68
N SER A 67 3.18 5.54 -1.24
CA SER A 67 2.52 4.71 -0.22
C SER A 67 3.06 5.04 1.17
N VAL A 68 2.18 5.50 2.06
CA VAL A 68 2.52 5.90 3.44
C VAL A 68 2.18 4.77 4.41
N GLY A 69 3.16 4.37 5.22
CA GLY A 69 3.02 3.19 6.08
C GLY A 69 3.00 1.91 5.25
N CYS A 70 3.92 1.78 4.30
CA CYS A 70 3.94 0.70 3.31
C CYS A 70 4.26 -0.69 3.90
N GLY A 71 4.70 -0.75 5.14
CA GLY A 71 5.06 -2.01 5.77
C GLY A 71 6.21 -2.71 5.03
N THR A 72 5.99 -3.97 4.64
CA THR A 72 6.98 -4.73 3.87
C THR A 72 7.22 -4.20 2.45
N GLY A 73 6.30 -3.39 1.93
CA GLY A 73 6.31 -2.92 0.55
C GLY A 73 5.88 -3.96 -0.49
N LEU A 74 5.27 -5.07 -0.05
CA LEU A 74 4.88 -6.14 -0.97
C LEU A 74 3.73 -5.73 -1.90
N LEU A 75 2.74 -4.97 -1.41
CA LEU A 75 1.66 -4.45 -2.25
C LEU A 75 2.19 -3.48 -3.30
N GLU A 76 3.08 -2.61 -2.89
CA GLU A 76 3.73 -1.60 -3.72
C GLU A 76 4.53 -2.27 -4.86
N TRP A 77 5.28 -3.32 -4.50
CA TRP A 77 5.99 -4.12 -5.50
C TRP A 77 5.02 -4.81 -6.45
N LEU A 78 3.95 -5.44 -5.96
CA LEU A 78 2.94 -6.11 -6.78
C LEU A 78 2.26 -5.12 -7.75
N ILE A 79 1.88 -3.94 -7.29
CA ILE A 79 1.30 -2.91 -8.15
C ILE A 79 2.32 -2.49 -9.22
N THR A 80 3.57 -2.22 -8.84
CA THR A 80 4.60 -1.81 -9.80
C THR A 80 4.88 -2.90 -10.84
N ALA A 81 5.07 -4.14 -10.41
CA ALA A 81 5.38 -5.26 -11.29
C ALA A 81 4.20 -5.66 -12.20
N GLY A 82 2.97 -5.57 -11.69
CA GLY A 82 1.76 -5.98 -12.41
C GLY A 82 1.20 -4.91 -13.33
N THR A 83 1.46 -3.62 -13.07
CA THR A 83 0.82 -2.51 -13.80
C THR A 83 1.80 -1.56 -14.49
N GLY A 84 3.07 -1.57 -14.11
CA GLY A 84 4.07 -0.60 -14.57
C GLY A 84 3.98 0.77 -13.88
N ILE A 85 3.07 0.95 -12.93
CA ILE A 85 2.92 2.20 -12.17
C ILE A 85 3.98 2.25 -11.09
N LEU A 86 4.72 3.35 -10.98
CA LEU A 86 5.74 3.52 -9.97
C LEU A 86 5.09 3.73 -8.59
N VAL A 87 5.37 2.84 -7.66
CA VAL A 87 4.97 3.00 -6.26
C VAL A 87 6.21 3.05 -5.38
N ALA A 88 6.37 4.14 -4.62
CA ALA A 88 7.41 4.26 -3.60
C ALA A 88 6.81 4.16 -2.21
N GLY A 89 7.54 3.53 -1.29
CA GLY A 89 7.10 3.33 0.08
C GLY A 89 7.76 4.28 1.07
N VAL A 90 6.97 4.74 2.01
CA VAL A 90 7.42 5.59 3.12
C VAL A 90 7.07 4.95 4.44
N GLU A 91 8.06 4.88 5.32
CA GLU A 91 7.90 4.45 6.71
C GLU A 91 8.49 5.47 7.67
N GLN A 92 8.06 5.44 8.93
CA GLN A 92 8.47 6.42 9.93
C GLN A 92 9.66 5.92 10.77
N ASP A 93 9.66 4.67 11.18
CA ASP A 93 10.64 4.12 12.12
C ASP A 93 11.77 3.36 11.41
N GLU A 94 12.79 4.09 10.98
CA GLU A 94 13.98 3.52 10.34
C GLU A 94 14.69 2.50 11.25
N ASN A 95 14.74 2.76 12.56
CA ASN A 95 15.43 1.87 13.51
C ASN A 95 14.71 0.52 13.63
N TRP A 96 13.38 0.55 13.65
CA TRP A 96 12.60 -0.69 13.64
C TRP A 96 12.85 -1.47 12.35
N TRP A 97 12.67 -0.84 11.19
CA TRP A 97 12.79 -1.52 9.89
C TRP A 97 14.19 -2.03 9.56
N ARG A 98 15.24 -1.45 10.18
CA ARG A 98 16.63 -1.94 10.10
C ARG A 98 17.00 -2.93 11.20
N SER A 99 16.11 -3.21 12.12
CA SER A 99 16.38 -4.16 13.21
C SER A 99 16.29 -5.61 12.70
N LYS A 100 16.91 -6.51 13.46
CA LYS A 100 16.83 -7.97 13.20
C LYS A 100 15.44 -8.57 13.45
N TYR A 101 14.51 -7.80 14.00
CA TYR A 101 13.15 -8.23 14.32
C TYR A 101 12.14 -7.81 13.25
N ALA A 102 12.52 -6.92 12.35
CA ALA A 102 11.66 -6.49 11.26
C ALA A 102 11.52 -7.58 10.20
N THR A 103 10.34 -7.68 9.62
CA THR A 103 10.10 -8.51 8.45
C THR A 103 10.89 -7.96 7.26
N LYS A 104 11.31 -8.82 6.35
CA LYS A 104 12.02 -8.41 5.13
C LYS A 104 11.19 -7.40 4.32
N THR A 105 11.85 -6.39 3.79
CA THR A 105 11.25 -5.41 2.89
C THR A 105 11.49 -5.79 1.43
N TYR A 106 10.51 -5.51 0.57
CA TYR A 106 10.51 -5.92 -0.84
C TYR A 106 10.66 -4.77 -1.83
N ILE A 107 10.70 -3.54 -1.32
CA ILE A 107 11.02 -2.32 -2.08
C ILE A 107 12.03 -1.48 -1.30
N PRO A 108 12.78 -0.59 -1.97
CA PRO A 108 13.50 0.47 -1.28
C PRO A 108 12.51 1.37 -0.54
N MET A 109 12.77 1.61 0.75
CA MET A 109 11.94 2.48 1.57
C MET A 109 12.60 3.83 1.80
N VAL A 110 11.79 4.87 1.84
CA VAL A 110 12.16 6.19 2.32
C VAL A 110 11.68 6.32 3.77
N PHE A 111 12.55 6.76 4.66
CA PHE A 111 12.16 7.01 6.05
C PHE A 111 11.88 8.50 6.23
N ALA A 112 10.61 8.81 6.48
CA ALA A 112 10.23 10.14 6.88
C ALA A 112 10.51 10.28 8.38
N GLU A 113 11.67 10.82 8.75
CA GLU A 113 11.79 11.44 10.06
C GLU A 113 10.62 12.43 10.24
N SER A 114 10.19 12.67 11.46
CA SER A 114 9.06 13.50 11.89
C SER A 114 8.95 14.91 11.26
N LYS A 115 9.67 15.19 10.20
CA LYS A 115 9.72 16.46 9.47
C LYS A 115 8.75 16.56 8.29
N GLY A 116 7.87 15.56 8.10
CA GLY A 116 6.80 15.65 7.13
C GLY A 116 7.17 15.26 5.70
N VAL A 117 6.13 15.12 4.90
CA VAL A 117 6.10 14.69 3.49
C VAL A 117 7.00 15.53 2.57
N ASN A 118 7.36 16.74 2.97
CA ASN A 118 8.16 17.68 2.16
C ASN A 118 9.57 17.16 1.80
N SER A 119 10.11 16.19 2.55
CA SER A 119 11.39 15.57 2.20
C SER A 119 11.27 14.48 1.12
N ILE A 120 10.05 14.13 0.73
CA ILE A 120 9.76 13.04 -0.22
C ILE A 120 9.25 13.61 -1.55
N ASN A 121 8.93 14.90 -1.58
CA ASN A 121 8.55 15.59 -2.81
C ASN A 121 9.77 15.71 -3.72
N ASP A 122 9.74 14.96 -4.83
CA ASP A 122 10.67 15.18 -5.94
C ASP A 122 10.11 16.32 -6.79
N GLU A 123 10.72 17.50 -6.69
CA GLU A 123 10.29 18.70 -7.45
C GLU A 123 10.26 18.47 -8.97
N ASN A 124 11.08 17.53 -9.46
CA ASN A 124 11.17 17.22 -10.88
C ASN A 124 10.17 16.10 -11.31
N ALA A 125 9.58 15.39 -10.35
CA ALA A 125 8.69 14.28 -10.63
C ALA A 125 7.62 14.14 -9.52
N PRO A 126 6.57 14.98 -9.53
CA PRO A 126 5.58 15.01 -8.46
C PRO A 126 4.81 13.69 -8.35
N TRP A 127 4.39 13.36 -7.14
CA TRP A 127 3.50 12.24 -6.88
C TRP A 127 2.08 12.59 -7.30
N HIS A 128 1.43 11.72 -8.07
CA HIS A 128 0.06 11.93 -8.55
C HIS A 128 -0.98 11.52 -7.52
N ALA A 129 -0.65 10.47 -6.75
CA ALA A 129 -1.50 9.95 -5.67
C ALA A 129 -0.69 9.61 -4.42
N MET A 130 -1.35 9.69 -3.28
CA MET A 130 -0.87 9.17 -2.00
C MET A 130 -1.74 7.98 -1.61
N MET A 131 -1.12 6.86 -1.22
CA MET A 131 -1.81 5.63 -0.86
C MET A 131 -1.61 5.30 0.62
N PHE A 132 -2.69 4.86 1.27
CA PHE A 132 -2.73 4.35 2.63
C PHE A 132 -3.35 2.95 2.62
N CYS A 133 -2.55 1.92 2.91
CA CYS A 133 -3.02 0.54 2.96
C CYS A 133 -2.99 0.05 4.40
N TYR A 134 -4.15 -0.29 4.95
CA TYR A 134 -4.29 -0.72 6.37
C TYR A 134 -3.63 0.24 7.36
N PHE A 135 -3.63 1.50 7.02
CA PHE A 135 -3.10 2.57 7.85
C PHE A 135 -4.01 2.79 9.05
N ASN A 136 -3.45 3.04 10.23
CA ASN A 136 -4.22 3.15 11.47
C ASN A 136 -3.73 4.30 12.35
N HIS A 137 -3.62 5.49 11.77
CA HIS A 137 -3.21 6.68 12.51
C HIS A 137 -3.81 7.95 11.90
N GLY A 138 -5.05 8.29 12.27
CA GLY A 138 -5.82 9.38 11.65
C GLY A 138 -5.15 10.75 11.73
N ALA A 139 -4.46 11.08 12.82
CA ALA A 139 -3.73 12.34 12.91
C ALA A 139 -2.60 12.42 11.86
N ALA A 140 -1.80 11.37 11.74
CA ALA A 140 -0.75 11.31 10.73
C ALA A 140 -1.33 11.32 9.30
N PHE A 141 -2.46 10.62 9.06
CA PHE A 141 -3.17 10.70 7.80
C PHE A 141 -3.50 12.15 7.42
N CYS A 142 -4.11 12.91 8.35
CA CYS A 142 -4.42 14.32 8.13
C CYS A 142 -3.16 15.16 7.82
N ASP A 143 -2.08 14.94 8.56
CA ASP A 143 -0.83 15.66 8.36
C ASP A 143 -0.21 15.36 6.97
N TYR A 144 -0.21 14.10 6.56
CA TYR A 144 0.25 13.72 5.22
C TYR A 144 -0.61 14.35 4.12
N VAL A 145 -1.94 14.25 4.23
CA VAL A 145 -2.86 14.81 3.24
C VAL A 145 -2.80 16.33 3.18
N ASN A 146 -2.59 17.02 4.32
CA ASN A 146 -2.44 18.48 4.36
C ASN A 146 -1.21 18.97 3.58
N ASN A 147 -0.13 18.22 3.63
CA ASN A 147 1.13 18.57 2.98
C ASN A 147 1.30 17.98 1.58
N PHE A 148 0.32 17.23 1.12
CA PHE A 148 0.36 16.58 -0.18
C PHE A 148 -0.12 17.52 -1.30
N GLU A 149 0.72 17.74 -2.31
CA GLU A 149 0.42 18.60 -3.45
C GLU A 149 -0.34 17.87 -4.58
N GLY A 150 -0.29 16.54 -4.61
CA GLY A 150 -1.00 15.73 -5.60
C GLY A 150 -2.52 15.81 -5.42
N ARG A 151 -3.25 15.24 -6.38
CA ARG A 151 -4.71 15.39 -6.46
C ARG A 151 -5.50 14.16 -6.04
N HIS A 152 -4.85 13.02 -5.81
CA HIS A 152 -5.55 11.78 -5.50
C HIS A 152 -5.06 11.18 -4.18
N VAL A 153 -6.01 10.64 -3.42
CA VAL A 153 -5.74 9.82 -2.24
C VAL A 153 -6.36 8.45 -2.47
N ILE A 154 -5.57 7.40 -2.26
CA ILE A 154 -5.98 6.01 -2.35
C ILE A 154 -6.01 5.44 -0.94
N ILE A 155 -7.11 4.78 -0.58
CA ILE A 155 -7.25 4.09 0.69
C ILE A 155 -7.58 2.64 0.42
N VAL A 156 -6.75 1.74 0.97
CA VAL A 156 -6.94 0.28 0.85
C VAL A 156 -7.17 -0.29 2.25
N GLY A 157 -8.32 -0.93 2.44
CA GLY A 157 -8.66 -1.49 3.74
C GLY A 157 -10.03 -2.13 3.78
N PRO A 158 -10.44 -2.63 4.95
CA PRO A 158 -11.72 -3.31 5.13
C PRO A 158 -12.90 -2.33 5.08
N GLU A 159 -14.05 -2.84 4.73
CA GLU A 159 -15.31 -2.14 4.94
C GLU A 159 -15.58 -1.97 6.45
N GLY A 160 -16.13 -0.83 6.83
CA GLY A 160 -16.45 -0.52 8.23
C GLY A 160 -17.32 -1.59 8.90
N GLY A 161 -17.17 -1.77 10.22
CA GLY A 161 -17.91 -2.77 11.00
C GLY A 161 -17.33 -4.19 10.97
N LYS A 162 -16.17 -4.39 10.36
CA LYS A 162 -15.40 -5.64 10.43
C LYS A 162 -14.50 -5.66 11.66
N ALA A 163 -13.94 -6.83 11.98
CA ALA A 163 -13.10 -7.03 13.17
C ALA A 163 -11.78 -6.22 13.15
N VAL A 164 -11.35 -5.77 11.98
CA VAL A 164 -10.13 -4.97 11.80
C VAL A 164 -10.53 -3.51 11.57
N HIS A 165 -9.94 -2.61 12.36
CA HIS A 165 -10.14 -1.18 12.25
C HIS A 165 -8.97 -0.53 11.52
N THR A 166 -9.28 0.41 10.60
CA THR A 166 -8.31 1.30 9.94
C THR A 166 -8.70 2.75 10.15
N ASP A 167 -7.73 3.62 10.23
CA ASP A 167 -7.94 5.06 10.32
C ASP A 167 -6.91 5.77 9.44
N PRO A 168 -7.30 6.14 8.20
CA PRO A 168 -8.68 6.33 7.70
C PRO A 168 -9.41 5.03 7.32
N MET A 169 -10.73 5.04 7.49
CA MET A 169 -11.59 4.03 6.88
C MET A 169 -11.80 4.31 5.38
N PRO A 170 -11.86 3.28 4.50
CA PRO A 170 -11.96 3.49 3.06
C PRO A 170 -13.11 4.39 2.61
N PHE A 171 -14.30 4.27 3.20
CA PHE A 171 -15.49 5.03 2.80
C PHE A 171 -15.85 6.21 3.70
N GLN A 172 -15.14 6.38 4.81
CA GLN A 172 -15.37 7.47 5.77
C GLN A 172 -14.04 8.05 6.27
N PRO A 173 -13.13 8.45 5.36
CA PRO A 173 -11.89 9.07 5.78
C PRO A 173 -12.16 10.46 6.35
N ALA A 174 -11.56 10.76 7.50
CA ALA A 174 -11.61 12.07 8.10
C ALA A 174 -10.60 13.02 7.41
N PHE A 175 -10.91 13.44 6.19
CA PHE A 175 -10.09 14.42 5.48
C PHE A 175 -10.01 15.77 6.21
N PRO A 176 -8.92 16.53 6.03
CA PRO A 176 -8.82 17.89 6.56
C PRO A 176 -10.00 18.76 6.10
N THR A 177 -10.66 19.44 7.05
CA THR A 177 -11.94 20.15 6.83
C THR A 177 -11.86 21.31 5.82
N HIS A 178 -10.66 21.85 5.60
CA HIS A 178 -10.45 22.93 4.63
C HIS A 178 -10.21 22.43 3.20
N GLN A 179 -10.16 21.11 3.00
CA GLN A 179 -9.97 20.47 1.70
C GLN A 179 -11.25 19.74 1.30
N ASN A 180 -11.61 19.88 0.02
CA ASN A 180 -12.77 19.18 -0.51
C ASN A 180 -12.32 17.95 -1.31
N TRP A 181 -12.66 16.76 -0.80
CA TRP A 181 -12.35 15.47 -1.42
C TRP A 181 -13.62 14.76 -1.83
N LYS A 182 -13.64 14.25 -3.04
CA LYS A 182 -14.77 13.51 -3.59
C LYS A 182 -14.33 12.07 -3.89
N LEU A 183 -15.16 11.10 -3.48
CA LEU A 183 -15.03 9.71 -3.93
C LEU A 183 -15.10 9.67 -5.45
N LEU A 184 -14.07 9.14 -6.08
CA LEU A 184 -13.95 9.02 -7.52
C LEU A 184 -14.34 7.62 -7.99
N GLN A 185 -13.72 6.60 -7.39
CA GLN A 185 -13.96 5.20 -7.74
C GLN A 185 -13.67 4.28 -6.55
N SER A 186 -14.32 3.12 -6.52
CA SER A 186 -14.04 2.06 -5.56
C SER A 186 -14.35 0.69 -6.14
N PHE A 187 -13.57 -0.32 -5.73
CA PHE A 187 -13.80 -1.72 -6.05
C PHE A 187 -13.20 -2.62 -4.97
N ARG A 188 -13.60 -3.88 -4.97
CA ARG A 188 -13.11 -4.88 -4.01
C ARG A 188 -11.75 -5.43 -4.45
N VAL A 189 -10.92 -5.81 -3.48
CA VAL A 189 -9.59 -6.40 -3.69
C VAL A 189 -9.42 -7.63 -2.79
N GLY A 190 -8.88 -8.69 -3.38
CA GLY A 190 -8.58 -9.95 -2.71
C GLY A 190 -9.73 -10.96 -2.71
N SER A 191 -9.40 -12.21 -2.45
CA SER A 191 -10.35 -13.35 -2.55
C SER A 191 -11.46 -13.31 -1.51
N GLU A 192 -11.22 -12.73 -0.35
CA GLU A 192 -12.18 -12.70 0.76
C GLU A 192 -13.21 -11.57 0.64
N ASN A 193 -13.11 -10.73 -0.39
CA ASN A 193 -13.99 -9.58 -0.64
C ASN A 193 -14.18 -8.64 0.57
N LEU A 194 -13.23 -8.60 1.48
CA LEU A 194 -13.28 -7.78 2.68
C LEU A 194 -12.60 -6.44 2.49
N ASN A 195 -11.72 -6.32 1.50
CA ASN A 195 -10.94 -5.12 1.24
C ASN A 195 -11.52 -4.33 0.08
N HIS A 196 -11.40 -3.02 0.18
CA HIS A 196 -11.74 -2.08 -0.86
C HIS A 196 -10.51 -1.27 -1.24
N PHE A 197 -10.36 -1.03 -2.52
CA PHE A 197 -9.46 -0.03 -3.09
C PHE A 197 -10.31 1.17 -3.46
N VAL A 198 -10.08 2.29 -2.81
CA VAL A 198 -10.93 3.48 -2.92
C VAL A 198 -10.07 4.67 -3.31
N ILE A 199 -10.49 5.40 -4.34
CA ILE A 199 -9.79 6.60 -4.83
C ILE A 199 -10.64 7.82 -4.56
N TYR A 200 -10.02 8.83 -3.97
CA TYR A 200 -10.56 10.17 -3.79
C TYR A 200 -9.79 11.18 -4.64
N GLN A 201 -10.49 12.20 -5.10
CA GLN A 201 -9.91 13.31 -5.84
C GLN A 201 -10.20 14.63 -5.13
N ARG A 202 -9.16 15.48 -5.03
CA ARG A 202 -9.28 16.86 -4.55
C ARG A 202 -9.98 17.71 -5.61
N GLN A 203 -11.01 18.45 -5.19
CA GLN A 203 -11.79 19.35 -6.03
C GLN A 203 -11.15 20.73 -6.15
#